data_d090ad9bddad2a64be334b81628e061b
#
_entry.id   d090ad9bddad2a64be334b81628e061b
#
_cell.length_a   1.000
_cell.length_b   1.000
_cell.length_c   1.000
_cell.angle_alpha   90.00
_cell.angle_beta   90.00
_cell.angle_gamma   90.00
#
_symmetry.space_group_name_H-M   'P 1'
#
loop_
_entity.id
_entity.type
_entity.pdbx_description
1 polymer ?
#
loop_
_entity_poly.entity_id
_entity_poly.type
_entity_poly.pdbx_seq_one_letter_code
_entity_poly.pdbx_strand_id
1 'polypeptide(L)'
;MIEIKDVMKSFENKNVLNHLNVTISSGSIFGLIGPNGAGKSTLLYLLNGISKCDEGSILFDGKDVYENPDVKKDILFISDDPYYFHFATIDEMKDFYLTFYPQFNLETYQHYVYLFRLPQNKPLKDYSKGMKRQAMFALALAIAPKYLLLDEAFDGLDPVMRLAFKKAINQMIDENMTVIISSHNLRELEDICDSFGILENGCMTTSGDLYDIKDHIHKIQLAFKEELNKEEFSHLDVLSFHKQSRVINMVVKGDINEIKDYLRMFNPIMLEVLPVNLEEIFIYEMERKGYGVYD
;
A
#
# COMPACT_ATOMS: atom_id res chain seq x y z
N MET A 1 5.04 -15.62 4.75
CA MET A 1 5.03 -15.28 3.31
C MET A 1 3.63 -15.52 2.74
N ILE A 2 3.14 -14.62 1.91
CA ILE A 2 1.84 -14.78 1.24
C ILE A 2 2.10 -14.94 -0.27
N GLU A 3 1.52 -15.95 -0.87
CA GLU A 3 1.65 -16.25 -2.30
C GLU A 3 0.27 -16.23 -2.95
N ILE A 4 0.10 -15.38 -3.93
CA ILE A 4 -1.11 -15.27 -4.75
C ILE A 4 -0.73 -15.79 -6.13
N LYS A 5 -1.35 -16.88 -6.58
CA LYS A 5 -0.96 -17.61 -7.81
C LYS A 5 -2.16 -17.73 -8.73
N ASP A 6 -2.09 -17.04 -9.85
CA ASP A 6 -3.05 -17.09 -10.95
C ASP A 6 -4.52 -16.89 -10.53
N VAL A 7 -4.74 -15.93 -9.58
CA VAL A 7 -6.02 -15.74 -8.95
C VAL A 7 -6.98 -15.02 -9.86
N MET A 8 -8.15 -15.63 -10.09
CA MET A 8 -9.30 -15.05 -10.77
C MET A 8 -10.49 -14.92 -9.82
N LYS A 9 -11.25 -13.83 -9.97
CA LYS A 9 -12.52 -13.62 -9.27
C LYS A 9 -13.50 -12.84 -10.10
N SER A 10 -14.69 -13.40 -10.24
CA SER A 10 -15.82 -12.78 -10.94
C SER A 10 -17.03 -12.68 -10.03
N PHE A 11 -17.84 -11.67 -10.26
CA PHE A 11 -19.16 -11.56 -9.68
C PHE A 11 -20.17 -11.36 -10.81
N GLU A 12 -21.18 -12.24 -10.88
CA GLU A 12 -22.14 -12.28 -11.98
C GLU A 12 -21.43 -12.34 -13.34
N ASN A 13 -21.45 -11.25 -14.11
CA ASN A 13 -20.84 -11.16 -15.45
C ASN A 13 -19.61 -10.25 -15.49
N LYS A 14 -19.05 -9.85 -14.34
CA LYS A 14 -17.90 -8.93 -14.27
C LYS A 14 -16.70 -9.62 -13.66
N ASN A 15 -15.61 -9.75 -14.45
CA ASN A 15 -14.31 -10.14 -13.92
C ASN A 15 -13.76 -8.98 -13.08
N VAL A 16 -13.50 -9.24 -11.80
CA VAL A 16 -12.98 -8.25 -10.85
C VAL A 16 -11.50 -8.44 -10.61
N LEU A 17 -11.02 -9.70 -10.59
CA LEU A 17 -9.60 -10.03 -10.56
C LEU A 17 -9.30 -11.00 -11.71
N ASN A 18 -8.17 -10.79 -12.38
CA ASN A 18 -7.83 -11.48 -13.60
C ASN A 18 -6.35 -11.90 -13.60
N HIS A 19 -6.09 -13.21 -13.44
CA HIS A 19 -4.77 -13.85 -13.44
C HIS A 19 -3.74 -13.14 -12.53
N LEU A 20 -4.16 -12.83 -11.31
CA LEU A 20 -3.38 -12.03 -10.39
C LEU A 20 -2.26 -12.88 -9.76
N ASN A 21 -1.03 -12.39 -9.87
CA ASN A 21 0.16 -13.03 -9.33
C ASN A 21 0.96 -12.02 -8.51
N VAL A 22 1.19 -12.31 -7.23
CA VAL A 22 2.08 -11.51 -6.37
C VAL A 22 2.56 -12.35 -5.19
N THR A 23 3.78 -12.09 -4.75
CA THR A 23 4.35 -12.67 -3.53
C THR A 23 4.65 -11.53 -2.55
N ILE A 24 4.22 -11.69 -1.29
CA ILE A 24 4.42 -10.72 -0.22
C ILE A 24 5.31 -11.35 0.84
N SER A 25 6.42 -10.72 1.15
CA SER A 25 7.39 -11.18 2.13
C SER A 25 6.81 -11.15 3.55
N SER A 26 7.25 -12.09 4.42
CA SER A 26 6.91 -12.03 5.84
C SER A 26 7.65 -10.88 6.53
N GLY A 27 7.03 -10.27 7.52
CA GLY A 27 7.63 -9.18 8.28
C GLY A 27 7.83 -7.92 7.44
N SER A 28 6.91 -7.64 6.50
CA SER A 28 6.97 -6.46 5.64
C SER A 28 5.61 -5.76 5.55
N ILE A 29 5.64 -4.51 5.12
CA ILE A 29 4.44 -3.73 4.81
C ILE A 29 4.28 -3.68 3.29
N PHE A 30 3.17 -4.25 2.81
CA PHE A 30 2.81 -4.24 1.39
C PHE A 30 1.69 -3.24 1.11
N GLY A 31 1.95 -2.27 0.25
CA GLY A 31 0.97 -1.30 -0.24
C GLY A 31 0.18 -1.84 -1.43
N LEU A 32 -1.13 -2.03 -1.29
CA LEU A 32 -2.03 -2.38 -2.39
C LEU A 32 -2.68 -1.10 -2.95
N ILE A 33 -2.21 -0.67 -4.10
CA ILE A 33 -2.55 0.62 -4.71
C ILE A 33 -3.49 0.41 -5.89
N GLY A 34 -4.40 1.34 -6.11
CA GLY A 34 -5.26 1.34 -7.30
C GLY A 34 -6.49 2.22 -7.16
N PRO A 35 -7.11 2.59 -8.27
CA PRO A 35 -8.32 3.41 -8.26
C PRO A 35 -9.49 2.68 -7.58
N ASN A 36 -10.55 3.44 -7.27
CA ASN A 36 -11.78 2.84 -6.78
C ASN A 36 -12.38 1.89 -7.81
N GLY A 37 -12.79 0.70 -7.35
CA GLY A 37 -13.32 -0.35 -8.22
C GLY A 37 -12.25 -1.21 -8.92
N ALA A 38 -10.95 -1.02 -8.66
CA ALA A 38 -9.87 -1.84 -9.23
C ALA A 38 -9.84 -3.30 -8.72
N GLY A 39 -10.53 -3.60 -7.62
CA GLY A 39 -10.56 -4.94 -7.01
C GLY A 39 -9.82 -5.07 -5.69
N LYS A 40 -9.29 -3.97 -5.10
CA LYS A 40 -8.51 -3.98 -3.84
C LYS A 40 -9.25 -4.68 -2.70
N SER A 41 -10.45 -4.23 -2.35
CA SER A 41 -11.25 -4.83 -1.29
C SER A 41 -11.62 -6.28 -1.60
N THR A 42 -11.87 -6.62 -2.88
CA THR A 42 -12.11 -8.00 -3.31
C THR A 42 -10.89 -8.88 -3.02
N LEU A 43 -9.69 -8.41 -3.35
CA LEU A 43 -8.46 -9.13 -3.04
C LEU A 43 -8.29 -9.32 -1.53
N LEU A 44 -8.54 -8.28 -0.72
CA LEU A 44 -8.48 -8.39 0.74
C LEU A 44 -9.50 -9.39 1.30
N TYR A 45 -10.71 -9.49 0.73
CA TYR A 45 -11.70 -10.51 1.11
C TYR A 45 -11.25 -11.93 0.77
N LEU A 46 -10.56 -12.12 -0.36
CA LEU A 46 -9.98 -13.40 -0.71
C LEU A 46 -8.81 -13.75 0.23
N LEU A 47 -7.93 -12.80 0.53
CA LEU A 47 -6.81 -12.95 1.48
C LEU A 47 -7.29 -13.29 2.89
N ASN A 48 -8.43 -12.77 3.31
CA ASN A 48 -9.02 -13.11 4.60
C ASN A 48 -9.86 -14.42 4.55
N GLY A 49 -9.97 -15.05 3.38
CA GLY A 49 -10.78 -16.26 3.20
C GLY A 49 -12.28 -16.05 3.43
N ILE A 50 -12.79 -14.80 3.33
CA ILE A 50 -14.24 -14.49 3.34
C ILE A 50 -14.88 -14.99 2.06
N SER A 51 -14.20 -14.84 0.93
CA SER A 51 -14.61 -15.33 -0.37
C SER A 51 -13.57 -16.32 -0.92
N LYS A 52 -14.05 -17.24 -1.76
CA LYS A 52 -13.19 -18.17 -2.53
C LYS A 52 -12.81 -17.54 -3.86
N CYS A 53 -11.58 -17.72 -4.31
CA CYS A 53 -11.20 -17.43 -5.70
C CYS A 53 -11.91 -18.44 -6.65
N ASP A 54 -12.18 -18.01 -7.88
CA ASP A 54 -12.82 -18.88 -8.87
C ASP A 54 -11.76 -19.80 -9.50
N GLU A 55 -10.54 -19.26 -9.73
CA GLU A 55 -9.35 -20.00 -10.17
C GLU A 55 -8.12 -19.53 -9.40
N GLY A 56 -7.07 -20.33 -9.43
CA GLY A 56 -5.81 -20.05 -8.73
C GLY A 56 -5.83 -20.41 -7.25
N SER A 57 -4.87 -19.90 -6.50
CA SER A 57 -4.73 -20.18 -5.06
C SER A 57 -4.11 -19.02 -4.29
N ILE A 58 -4.46 -18.91 -2.99
CA ILE A 58 -3.88 -17.96 -2.05
C ILE A 58 -3.33 -18.73 -0.87
N LEU A 59 -2.02 -18.66 -0.69
CA LEU A 59 -1.31 -19.42 0.32
C LEU A 59 -0.66 -18.50 1.35
N PHE A 60 -0.87 -18.79 2.61
CA PHE A 60 -0.15 -18.20 3.75
C PHE A 60 0.82 -19.24 4.31
N ASP A 61 2.12 -18.99 4.19
CA ASP A 61 3.17 -19.95 4.56
C ASP A 61 2.94 -21.35 3.93
N GLY A 62 2.55 -21.38 2.66
CA GLY A 62 2.29 -22.60 1.90
C GLY A 62 0.96 -23.29 2.19
N LYS A 63 0.08 -22.72 3.03
CA LYS A 63 -1.24 -23.27 3.36
C LYS A 63 -2.35 -22.40 2.76
N ASP A 64 -3.34 -23.05 2.15
CA ASP A 64 -4.52 -22.37 1.61
C ASP A 64 -5.31 -21.68 2.73
N VAL A 65 -5.81 -20.46 2.45
CA VAL A 65 -6.55 -19.64 3.41
C VAL A 65 -8.05 -20.00 3.45
N TYR A 66 -8.60 -20.45 2.31
CA TYR A 66 -10.04 -20.69 2.23
C TYR A 66 -10.45 -21.91 3.06
N GLU A 67 -11.49 -21.75 3.90
CA GLU A 67 -11.99 -22.78 4.83
C GLU A 67 -10.90 -23.40 5.75
N ASN A 68 -9.84 -22.66 6.05
CA ASN A 68 -8.74 -23.12 6.89
C ASN A 68 -8.65 -22.32 8.21
N PRO A 69 -9.28 -22.78 9.30
CA PRO A 69 -9.26 -22.08 10.57
C PRO A 69 -7.84 -21.88 11.16
N ASP A 70 -6.92 -22.81 10.88
CA ASP A 70 -5.55 -22.72 11.38
C ASP A 70 -4.74 -21.58 10.74
N VAL A 71 -5.09 -21.17 9.54
CA VAL A 71 -4.52 -20.00 8.88
C VAL A 71 -5.27 -18.73 9.32
N LYS A 72 -6.62 -18.80 9.36
CA LYS A 72 -7.48 -17.63 9.66
C LYS A 72 -7.25 -17.05 11.05
N LYS A 73 -6.90 -17.85 12.06
CA LYS A 73 -6.59 -17.36 13.41
C LYS A 73 -5.39 -16.40 13.47
N ASP A 74 -4.50 -16.48 12.47
CA ASP A 74 -3.30 -15.66 12.35
C ASP A 74 -3.56 -14.38 11.54
N ILE A 75 -4.77 -14.22 10.95
CA ILE A 75 -5.14 -13.11 10.09
C ILE A 75 -6.16 -12.22 10.81
N LEU A 76 -5.95 -10.92 10.77
CA LEU A 76 -6.95 -9.94 11.15
C LEU A 76 -7.20 -8.98 9.99
N PHE A 77 -8.47 -8.75 9.69
CA PHE A 77 -8.89 -7.83 8.64
C PHE A 77 -9.70 -6.67 9.22
N ILE A 78 -9.30 -5.46 8.89
CA ILE A 78 -10.06 -4.22 9.16
C ILE A 78 -10.50 -3.65 7.83
N SER A 79 -11.81 -3.71 7.57
CA SER A 79 -12.43 -3.13 6.38
C SER A 79 -12.56 -1.60 6.49
N ASP A 80 -12.82 -0.92 5.37
CA ASP A 80 -13.13 0.53 5.33
C ASP A 80 -14.31 0.90 6.25
N ASP A 81 -15.35 0.04 6.31
CA ASP A 81 -16.44 0.12 7.30
C ASP A 81 -16.36 -1.09 8.23
N PRO A 82 -15.64 -0.99 9.36
CA PRO A 82 -15.37 -2.11 10.23
C PRO A 82 -16.65 -2.53 10.97
N TYR A 83 -16.86 -3.85 11.05
CA TYR A 83 -17.95 -4.41 11.81
C TYR A 83 -17.71 -4.27 13.33
N TYR A 84 -18.75 -3.87 14.04
CA TYR A 84 -18.83 -3.86 15.50
C TYR A 84 -20.27 -4.14 15.94
N PHE A 85 -20.44 -4.65 17.14
CA PHE A 85 -21.79 -4.80 17.70
C PHE A 85 -22.40 -3.42 17.95
N HIS A 86 -23.61 -3.21 17.45
CA HIS A 86 -24.21 -1.87 17.32
C HIS A 86 -24.24 -1.03 18.61
N PHE A 87 -24.45 -1.67 19.75
CA PHE A 87 -24.50 -1.00 21.05
C PHE A 87 -23.24 -1.23 21.90
N ALA A 88 -22.26 -1.97 21.41
CA ALA A 88 -21.07 -2.29 22.18
C ALA A 88 -20.19 -1.07 22.36
N THR A 89 -19.61 -0.96 23.52
CA THR A 89 -18.46 -0.11 23.83
C THR A 89 -17.17 -0.76 23.28
N ILE A 90 -16.09 -0.01 23.27
CA ILE A 90 -14.77 -0.57 22.89
C ILE A 90 -14.33 -1.66 23.87
N ASP A 91 -14.66 -1.54 25.17
CA ASP A 91 -14.33 -2.56 26.16
C ASP A 91 -15.10 -3.85 25.96
N GLU A 92 -16.38 -3.79 25.58
CA GLU A 92 -17.15 -4.97 25.24
C GLU A 92 -16.62 -5.65 23.96
N MET A 93 -16.16 -4.87 22.97
CA MET A 93 -15.48 -5.44 21.82
C MET A 93 -14.13 -6.08 22.19
N LYS A 94 -13.35 -5.49 23.10
CA LYS A 94 -12.15 -6.10 23.66
C LYS A 94 -12.46 -7.46 24.30
N ASP A 95 -13.52 -7.53 25.14
CA ASP A 95 -13.92 -8.79 25.81
C ASP A 95 -14.32 -9.86 24.79
N PHE A 96 -14.98 -9.46 23.69
CA PHE A 96 -15.28 -10.35 22.58
C PHE A 96 -14.01 -10.88 21.93
N TYR A 97 -13.04 -10.02 21.59
CA TYR A 97 -11.79 -10.44 20.95
C TYR A 97 -10.91 -11.31 21.88
N LEU A 98 -10.89 -11.06 23.17
CA LEU A 98 -10.21 -11.91 24.16
C LEU A 98 -10.68 -13.38 24.12
N THR A 99 -11.91 -13.63 23.69
CA THR A 99 -12.44 -15.00 23.56
C THR A 99 -11.78 -15.77 22.41
N PHE A 100 -11.37 -15.09 21.35
CA PHE A 100 -10.83 -15.71 20.13
C PHE A 100 -9.32 -15.58 19.98
N TYR A 101 -8.71 -14.57 20.63
CA TYR A 101 -7.28 -14.26 20.54
C TYR A 101 -6.63 -14.32 21.92
N PRO A 102 -6.17 -15.51 22.36
CA PRO A 102 -5.56 -15.66 23.70
C PRO A 102 -4.29 -14.81 23.89
N GLN A 103 -3.63 -14.41 22.80
CA GLN A 103 -2.43 -13.56 22.82
C GLN A 103 -2.74 -12.07 23.00
N PHE A 104 -4.03 -11.67 23.11
CA PHE A 104 -4.43 -10.28 23.25
C PHE A 104 -3.71 -9.59 24.42
N ASN A 105 -3.00 -8.52 24.14
CA ASN A 105 -2.24 -7.75 25.12
C ASN A 105 -3.06 -6.59 25.69
N LEU A 106 -3.43 -6.69 26.96
CA LEU A 106 -4.24 -5.67 27.65
C LEU A 106 -3.49 -4.35 27.87
N GLU A 107 -2.16 -4.38 28.05
CA GLU A 107 -1.35 -3.17 28.23
C GLU A 107 -1.29 -2.40 26.91
N THR A 108 -1.06 -3.09 25.80
CA THR A 108 -1.10 -2.51 24.46
C THR A 108 -2.47 -1.90 24.15
N TYR A 109 -3.56 -2.61 24.50
CA TYR A 109 -4.92 -2.09 24.36
C TYR A 109 -5.10 -0.79 25.12
N GLN A 110 -4.77 -0.78 26.40
CA GLN A 110 -4.92 0.41 27.27
C GLN A 110 -4.06 1.58 26.77
N HIS A 111 -2.84 1.29 26.33
CA HIS A 111 -1.94 2.31 25.77
C HIS A 111 -2.59 3.02 24.56
N TYR A 112 -3.12 2.28 23.58
CA TYR A 112 -3.70 2.88 22.38
C TYR A 112 -5.07 3.52 22.65
N VAL A 113 -5.89 2.97 23.53
CA VAL A 113 -7.14 3.61 23.96
C VAL A 113 -6.85 4.99 24.58
N TYR A 114 -5.82 5.08 25.43
CA TYR A 114 -5.37 6.33 26.02
C TYR A 114 -4.78 7.28 24.97
N LEU A 115 -3.88 6.80 24.14
CA LEU A 115 -3.21 7.59 23.10
C LEU A 115 -4.21 8.22 22.12
N PHE A 116 -5.22 7.45 21.71
CA PHE A 116 -6.27 7.90 20.79
C PHE A 116 -7.42 8.62 21.50
N ARG A 117 -7.36 8.74 22.85
CA ARG A 117 -8.39 9.38 23.68
C ARG A 117 -9.79 8.82 23.43
N LEU A 118 -9.92 7.51 23.32
CA LEU A 118 -11.19 6.86 23.03
C LEU A 118 -12.08 6.80 24.27
N PRO A 119 -13.36 7.22 24.18
CA PRO A 119 -14.29 7.22 25.32
C PRO A 119 -14.82 5.79 25.56
N GLN A 120 -14.31 5.11 26.58
CA GLN A 120 -14.64 3.71 26.88
C GLN A 120 -16.11 3.46 27.26
N ASN A 121 -16.80 4.47 27.79
CA ASN A 121 -18.19 4.34 28.24
C ASN A 121 -19.24 4.67 27.16
N LYS A 122 -18.80 4.96 25.92
CA LYS A 122 -19.68 5.36 24.83
C LYS A 122 -19.82 4.23 23.82
N PRO A 123 -21.04 3.91 23.34
CA PRO A 123 -21.21 2.92 22.27
C PRO A 123 -20.47 3.32 21.00
N LEU A 124 -19.87 2.36 20.32
CA LEU A 124 -19.09 2.57 19.10
C LEU A 124 -19.90 3.19 17.96
N LYS A 125 -21.22 2.94 17.91
CA LYS A 125 -22.12 3.58 16.93
C LYS A 125 -22.08 5.12 16.99
N ASP A 126 -21.82 5.67 18.19
CA ASP A 126 -21.79 7.11 18.43
C ASP A 126 -20.39 7.73 18.23
N TYR A 127 -19.40 6.92 17.82
CA TYR A 127 -18.08 7.40 17.43
C TYR A 127 -18.14 8.01 16.02
N SER A 128 -17.28 9.01 15.76
CA SER A 128 -17.03 9.46 14.40
C SER A 128 -16.36 8.35 13.56
N LYS A 129 -16.38 8.46 12.22
CA LYS A 129 -15.71 7.47 11.33
C LYS A 129 -14.25 7.28 11.73
N GLY A 130 -13.51 8.36 11.99
CA GLY A 130 -12.12 8.31 12.43
C GLY A 130 -11.95 7.62 13.80
N MET A 131 -12.81 7.92 14.78
CA MET A 131 -12.75 7.26 16.08
C MET A 131 -13.05 5.77 16.01
N LYS A 132 -13.99 5.33 15.14
CA LYS A 132 -14.26 3.91 14.91
C LYS A 132 -13.02 3.19 14.38
N ARG A 133 -12.33 3.78 13.42
CA ARG A 133 -11.07 3.25 12.88
C ARG A 133 -9.99 3.17 13.96
N GLN A 134 -9.83 4.21 14.75
CA GLN A 134 -8.89 4.23 15.88
C GLN A 134 -9.20 3.10 16.88
N ALA A 135 -10.48 2.88 17.19
CA ALA A 135 -10.90 1.82 18.10
C ALA A 135 -10.57 0.42 17.54
N MET A 136 -10.90 0.15 16.26
CA MET A 136 -10.58 -1.13 15.63
C MET A 136 -9.07 -1.32 15.50
N PHE A 137 -8.33 -0.27 15.23
CA PHE A 137 -6.88 -0.32 15.15
C PHE A 137 -6.23 -0.60 16.52
N ALA A 138 -6.71 0.04 17.61
CA ALA A 138 -6.25 -0.25 18.96
C ALA A 138 -6.47 -1.73 19.33
N LEU A 139 -7.62 -2.30 18.97
CA LEU A 139 -7.91 -3.72 19.14
C LEU A 139 -6.97 -4.61 18.32
N ALA A 140 -6.72 -4.25 17.05
CA ALA A 140 -5.82 -4.99 16.16
C ALA A 140 -4.38 -5.03 16.69
N LEU A 141 -3.87 -3.89 17.17
CA LEU A 141 -2.54 -3.81 17.75
C LEU A 141 -2.43 -4.65 19.04
N ALA A 142 -3.48 -4.70 19.84
CA ALA A 142 -3.54 -5.52 21.04
C ALA A 142 -3.61 -7.03 20.73
N ILE A 143 -4.25 -7.41 19.62
CA ILE A 143 -4.29 -8.79 19.13
C ILE A 143 -2.91 -9.23 18.60
N ALA A 144 -2.16 -8.30 17.99
CA ALA A 144 -0.88 -8.54 17.33
C ALA A 144 -0.93 -9.76 16.38
N PRO A 145 -1.80 -9.75 15.34
CA PRO A 145 -1.94 -10.88 14.43
C PRO A 145 -0.67 -11.04 13.59
N LYS A 146 -0.39 -12.25 13.12
CA LYS A 146 0.74 -12.48 12.20
C LYS A 146 0.55 -11.76 10.86
N TYR A 147 -0.70 -11.64 10.40
CA TYR A 147 -1.08 -10.98 9.16
C TYR A 147 -2.19 -9.96 9.43
N LEU A 148 -1.90 -8.69 9.21
CA LEU A 148 -2.87 -7.60 9.35
C LEU A 148 -3.24 -7.04 7.98
N LEU A 149 -4.52 -7.14 7.63
CA LEU A 149 -5.08 -6.64 6.37
C LEU A 149 -5.89 -5.38 6.67
N LEU A 150 -5.56 -4.28 6.00
CA LEU A 150 -6.16 -2.97 6.23
C LEU A 150 -6.73 -2.41 4.92
N ASP A 151 -8.05 -2.20 4.88
CA ASP A 151 -8.70 -1.57 3.72
C ASP A 151 -8.92 -0.08 3.98
N GLU A 152 -8.29 0.78 3.13
CA GLU A 152 -8.34 2.25 3.19
C GLU A 152 -8.09 2.80 4.62
N ALA A 153 -7.07 2.27 5.30
CA ALA A 153 -6.86 2.46 6.75
C ALA A 153 -6.64 3.92 7.18
N PHE A 154 -6.09 4.75 6.30
CA PHE A 154 -5.78 6.15 6.61
C PHE A 154 -6.91 7.13 6.29
N ASP A 155 -7.97 6.67 5.64
CA ASP A 155 -9.10 7.50 5.25
C ASP A 155 -9.82 8.08 6.47
N GLY A 156 -10.11 9.40 6.44
CA GLY A 156 -10.81 10.08 7.53
C GLY A 156 -9.99 10.28 8.81
N LEU A 157 -8.69 9.92 8.82
CA LEU A 157 -7.77 10.26 9.92
C LEU A 157 -7.14 11.64 9.67
N ASP A 158 -7.00 12.41 10.74
CA ASP A 158 -6.19 13.64 10.69
C ASP A 158 -4.68 13.31 10.58
N PRO A 159 -3.83 14.27 10.17
CA PRO A 159 -2.40 14.05 9.98
C PRO A 159 -1.67 13.52 11.22
N VAL A 160 -2.08 13.92 12.42
CA VAL A 160 -1.45 13.48 13.68
C VAL A 160 -1.76 12.01 13.94
N MET A 161 -3.01 11.60 13.72
CA MET A 161 -3.44 10.21 13.86
C MET A 161 -2.82 9.32 12.79
N ARG A 162 -2.69 9.77 11.54
CA ARG A 162 -1.97 9.03 10.50
C ARG A 162 -0.53 8.74 10.91
N LEU A 163 0.17 9.73 11.45
CA LEU A 163 1.53 9.54 11.94
C LEU A 163 1.60 8.55 13.12
N ALA A 164 0.63 8.62 14.04
CA ALA A 164 0.55 7.67 15.15
C ALA A 164 0.31 6.23 14.66
N PHE A 165 -0.57 6.04 13.66
CA PHE A 165 -0.83 4.74 13.02
C PHE A 165 0.43 4.20 12.33
N LYS A 166 1.10 5.02 11.52
CA LYS A 166 2.35 4.63 10.83
C LYS A 166 3.41 4.17 11.84
N LYS A 167 3.60 4.92 12.94
CA LYS A 167 4.55 4.53 14.00
C LYS A 167 4.16 3.20 14.67
N ALA A 168 2.88 3.01 14.97
CA ALA A 168 2.40 1.80 15.59
C ALA A 168 2.58 0.57 14.68
N ILE A 169 2.29 0.70 13.37
CA ILE A 169 2.50 -0.37 12.40
C ILE A 169 4.00 -0.73 12.32
N ASN A 170 4.89 0.27 12.21
CA ASN A 170 6.33 0.02 12.14
C ASN A 170 6.86 -0.73 13.37
N GLN A 171 6.37 -0.41 14.59
CA GLN A 171 6.71 -1.16 15.80
C GLN A 171 6.28 -2.63 15.73
N MET A 172 5.11 -2.91 15.14
CA MET A 172 4.61 -4.28 14.99
C MET A 172 5.38 -5.10 13.94
N ILE A 173 5.93 -4.45 12.91
CA ILE A 173 6.79 -5.12 11.92
C ILE A 173 8.06 -5.68 12.57
N ASP A 174 8.66 -4.95 13.50
CA ASP A 174 9.82 -5.42 14.28
C ASP A 174 9.52 -6.71 15.07
N GLU A 175 8.22 -6.99 15.32
CA GLU A 175 7.70 -8.21 15.95
C GLU A 175 7.30 -9.31 14.93
N ASN A 176 7.71 -9.18 13.66
CA ASN A 176 7.41 -10.11 12.55
C ASN A 176 5.96 -10.13 12.05
N MET A 177 5.18 -9.09 12.30
CA MET A 177 3.87 -8.93 11.67
C MET A 177 4.04 -8.59 10.18
N THR A 178 3.20 -9.17 9.33
CA THR A 178 3.09 -8.78 7.91
C THR A 178 1.83 -7.95 7.73
N VAL A 179 1.95 -6.77 7.12
CA VAL A 179 0.82 -5.86 6.94
C VAL A 179 0.54 -5.64 5.46
N ILE A 180 -0.72 -5.72 5.07
CA ILE A 180 -1.19 -5.30 3.74
C ILE A 180 -2.12 -4.12 3.93
N ILE A 181 -1.81 -3.00 3.28
CA ILE A 181 -2.60 -1.77 3.37
C ILE A 181 -3.09 -1.40 1.98
N SER A 182 -4.40 -1.37 1.76
CA SER A 182 -4.95 -0.78 0.56
C SER A 182 -5.07 0.73 0.69
N SER A 183 -4.80 1.45 -0.39
CA SER A 183 -5.10 2.87 -0.53
C SER A 183 -5.25 3.26 -2.01
N HIS A 184 -6.03 4.29 -2.25
CA HIS A 184 -6.05 4.99 -3.54
C HIS A 184 -5.08 6.19 -3.56
N ASN A 185 -4.42 6.49 -2.43
CA ASN A 185 -3.49 7.59 -2.27
C ASN A 185 -2.06 7.06 -2.04
N LEU A 186 -1.22 7.14 -3.07
CA LEU A 186 0.16 6.67 -3.04
C LEU A 186 1.00 7.34 -1.96
N ARG A 187 0.80 8.65 -1.73
CA ARG A 187 1.58 9.41 -0.72
C ARG A 187 1.39 8.89 0.70
N GLU A 188 0.23 8.30 0.98
CA GLU A 188 -0.03 7.72 2.31
C GLU A 188 0.82 6.49 2.59
N LEU A 189 1.13 5.72 1.54
CA LEU A 189 1.86 4.46 1.62
C LEU A 189 3.37 4.63 1.44
N GLU A 190 3.81 5.69 0.75
CA GLU A 190 5.22 5.91 0.39
C GLU A 190 6.19 5.91 1.58
N ASP A 191 5.76 6.42 2.73
CA ASP A 191 6.60 6.55 3.92
C ASP A 191 6.58 5.32 4.83
N ILE A 192 5.79 4.29 4.50
CA ILE A 192 5.58 3.16 5.40
C ILE A 192 5.78 1.80 4.72
N CYS A 193 5.51 1.69 3.41
CA CYS A 193 5.58 0.41 2.72
C CYS A 193 7.00 0.05 2.31
N ASP A 194 7.35 -1.23 2.46
CA ASP A 194 8.60 -1.81 1.93
C ASP A 194 8.43 -2.19 0.46
N SER A 195 7.26 -2.68 0.12
CA SER A 195 6.90 -3.11 -1.22
C SER A 195 5.47 -2.71 -1.57
N PHE A 196 5.14 -2.72 -2.85
CA PHE A 196 3.80 -2.38 -3.29
C PHE A 196 3.36 -3.18 -4.51
N GLY A 197 2.04 -3.15 -4.75
CA GLY A 197 1.42 -3.66 -5.95
C GLY A 197 0.34 -2.71 -6.45
N ILE A 198 0.37 -2.42 -7.75
CA ILE A 198 -0.61 -1.57 -8.41
C ILE A 198 -1.64 -2.46 -9.08
N LEU A 199 -2.86 -2.37 -8.58
CA LEU A 199 -4.02 -3.10 -9.10
C LEU A 199 -4.85 -2.18 -10.00
N GLU A 200 -5.01 -2.58 -11.25
CA GLU A 200 -5.80 -1.85 -12.24
C GLU A 200 -6.59 -2.83 -13.10
N ASN A 201 -7.89 -2.56 -13.26
CA ASN A 201 -8.81 -3.42 -14.04
C ASN A 201 -8.69 -4.92 -13.68
N GLY A 202 -8.48 -5.20 -12.40
CA GLY A 202 -8.35 -6.56 -11.87
C GLY A 202 -6.98 -7.23 -12.10
N CYS A 203 -6.02 -6.55 -12.72
CA CYS A 203 -4.68 -7.07 -12.98
C CYS A 203 -3.64 -6.35 -12.10
N MET A 204 -2.62 -7.08 -11.66
CA MET A 204 -1.44 -6.48 -11.04
C MET A 204 -0.53 -5.96 -12.15
N THR A 205 -0.54 -4.64 -12.37
CA THR A 205 0.21 -4.02 -13.48
C THR A 205 1.68 -3.78 -13.15
N THR A 206 1.97 -3.54 -11.88
CA THR A 206 3.32 -3.34 -11.36
C THR A 206 3.36 -3.83 -9.92
N SER A 207 4.41 -4.53 -9.54
CA SER A 207 4.66 -4.89 -8.14
C SER A 207 6.17 -5.00 -7.92
N GLY A 208 6.62 -4.68 -6.72
CA GLY A 208 8.03 -4.77 -6.37
C GLY A 208 8.39 -4.07 -5.08
N ASP A 209 9.67 -4.16 -4.75
CA ASP A 209 10.28 -3.44 -3.66
C ASP A 209 10.30 -1.93 -3.97
N LEU A 210 9.89 -1.13 -3.00
CA LEU A 210 9.80 0.32 -3.16
C LEU A 210 11.18 0.96 -3.31
N TYR A 211 12.17 0.41 -2.60
CA TYR A 211 13.54 0.90 -2.64
C TYR A 211 14.17 0.63 -4.01
N ASP A 212 14.03 -0.59 -4.54
CA ASP A 212 14.56 -0.97 -5.84
C ASP A 212 14.00 -0.10 -6.97
N ILE A 213 12.71 0.24 -6.91
CA ILE A 213 12.07 1.08 -7.92
C ILE A 213 12.56 2.52 -7.83
N LYS A 214 12.69 3.07 -6.61
CA LYS A 214 13.23 4.42 -6.41
C LYS A 214 14.71 4.54 -6.76
N ASP A 215 15.48 3.48 -6.60
CA ASP A 215 16.92 3.47 -6.91
C ASP A 215 17.20 3.42 -8.41
N HIS A 216 16.21 3.07 -9.24
CA HIS A 216 16.36 2.98 -10.68
C HIS A 216 15.58 4.05 -11.47
N ILE A 217 14.85 4.94 -10.82
CA ILE A 217 14.10 6.01 -11.48
C ILE A 217 14.53 7.36 -10.92
N HIS A 218 15.08 8.22 -11.79
CA HIS A 218 15.67 9.49 -11.40
C HIS A 218 15.02 10.65 -12.12
N LYS A 219 14.63 11.67 -11.37
CA LYS A 219 14.17 12.96 -11.89
C LYS A 219 15.36 13.89 -11.99
N ILE A 220 15.65 14.39 -13.18
CA ILE A 220 16.85 15.18 -13.46
C ILE A 220 16.43 16.51 -14.06
N GLN A 221 16.94 17.57 -13.49
CA GLN A 221 16.82 18.91 -14.04
C GLN A 221 18.17 19.33 -14.68
N LEU A 222 18.09 19.79 -15.91
CA LEU A 222 19.24 20.20 -16.71
C LEU A 222 19.04 21.62 -17.26
N ALA A 223 20.11 22.37 -17.36
CA ALA A 223 20.12 23.64 -18.11
C ALA A 223 21.31 23.67 -19.06
N PHE A 224 21.10 24.17 -20.27
CA PHE A 224 22.10 24.23 -21.33
C PHE A 224 22.29 25.65 -21.87
N LYS A 225 23.43 25.91 -22.55
CA LYS A 225 23.64 27.15 -23.27
C LYS A 225 22.78 27.26 -24.52
N GLU A 226 22.56 26.13 -25.18
CA GLU A 226 21.77 25.96 -26.38
C GLU A 226 20.50 25.12 -26.06
N GLU A 227 19.52 25.21 -26.94
CA GLU A 227 18.33 24.39 -26.80
C GLU A 227 18.61 22.99 -27.33
N LEU A 228 18.36 21.96 -26.50
CA LEU A 228 18.40 20.55 -26.86
C LEU A 228 16.99 19.97 -26.90
N ASN A 229 16.78 18.93 -27.71
CA ASN A 229 15.51 18.24 -27.87
C ASN A 229 15.61 16.78 -27.35
N LYS A 230 14.49 16.08 -27.28
CA LYS A 230 14.43 14.74 -26.73
C LYS A 230 15.30 13.73 -27.50
N GLU A 231 15.46 13.93 -28.81
CA GLU A 231 16.20 13.05 -29.71
C GLU A 231 17.70 12.94 -29.35
N GLU A 232 18.28 14.00 -28.77
CA GLU A 232 19.67 14.00 -28.33
C GLU A 232 19.92 13.05 -27.14
N PHE A 233 18.86 12.69 -26.40
CA PHE A 233 18.94 11.81 -25.24
C PHE A 233 18.45 10.38 -25.55
N SER A 234 18.47 9.96 -26.80
CA SER A 234 17.96 8.65 -27.28
C SER A 234 18.65 7.43 -26.67
N HIS A 235 19.84 7.58 -26.09
CA HIS A 235 20.55 6.50 -25.37
C HIS A 235 20.05 6.28 -23.95
N LEU A 236 19.20 7.18 -23.42
CA LEU A 236 18.60 7.04 -22.11
C LEU A 236 17.20 6.47 -22.21
N ASP A 237 16.79 5.65 -21.25
CA ASP A 237 15.39 5.22 -21.09
C ASP A 237 14.57 6.34 -20.44
N VAL A 238 14.15 7.31 -21.25
CA VAL A 238 13.45 8.53 -20.82
C VAL A 238 11.97 8.23 -20.67
N LEU A 239 11.49 8.21 -19.43
CA LEU A 239 10.07 7.99 -19.07
C LEU A 239 9.23 9.26 -19.28
N SER A 240 9.78 10.42 -18.95
CA SER A 240 9.12 11.71 -19.13
C SER A 240 10.13 12.78 -19.55
N PHE A 241 9.69 13.72 -20.41
CA PHE A 241 10.55 14.80 -20.93
C PHE A 241 9.74 16.09 -21.06
N HIS A 242 10.10 17.09 -20.27
CA HIS A 242 9.51 18.42 -20.31
C HIS A 242 10.59 19.47 -20.55
N LYS A 243 10.46 20.22 -21.63
CA LYS A 243 11.37 21.29 -21.99
C LYS A 243 10.71 22.66 -21.82
N GLN A 244 11.41 23.56 -21.13
CA GLN A 244 11.05 24.95 -21.03
C GLN A 244 12.23 25.80 -21.46
N SER A 245 12.28 26.19 -22.74
CA SER A 245 13.43 26.89 -23.34
C SER A 245 14.72 26.07 -23.16
N ARG A 246 15.65 26.55 -22.35
CA ARG A 246 16.98 25.94 -22.11
C ARG A 246 17.01 25.01 -20.88
N VAL A 247 15.90 24.89 -20.18
CA VAL A 247 15.76 24.01 -19.02
C VAL A 247 14.99 22.77 -19.41
N ILE A 248 15.53 21.60 -19.07
CA ILE A 248 14.94 20.29 -19.32
C ILE A 248 14.71 19.62 -17.98
N ASN A 249 13.50 19.17 -17.76
CA ASN A 249 13.15 18.27 -16.68
C ASN A 249 12.83 16.91 -17.30
N MET A 250 13.60 15.89 -16.94
CA MET A 250 13.37 14.54 -17.43
C MET A 250 13.33 13.53 -16.30
N VAL A 251 12.60 12.45 -16.51
CA VAL A 251 12.62 11.27 -15.65
C VAL A 251 13.22 10.14 -16.45
N VAL A 252 14.25 9.51 -15.90
CA VAL A 252 15.06 8.52 -16.60
C VAL A 252 15.18 7.27 -15.74
N LYS A 253 15.11 6.11 -16.37
CA LYS A 253 15.33 4.81 -15.73
C LYS A 253 16.73 4.31 -16.03
N GLY A 254 17.44 3.81 -14.99
CA GLY A 254 18.78 3.24 -15.11
C GLY A 254 19.67 3.57 -13.92
N ASP A 255 20.97 3.22 -14.01
CA ASP A 255 21.98 3.59 -13.01
C ASP A 255 22.26 5.09 -13.05
N ILE A 256 22.19 5.75 -11.89
CA ILE A 256 22.33 7.21 -11.80
C ILE A 256 23.73 7.70 -12.21
N ASN A 257 24.78 6.90 -12.01
CA ASN A 257 26.13 7.29 -12.35
C ASN A 257 26.35 7.24 -13.87
N GLU A 258 25.86 6.18 -14.52
CA GLU A 258 25.89 6.05 -15.99
C GLU A 258 25.10 7.18 -16.65
N ILE A 259 23.89 7.49 -16.11
CA ILE A 259 23.05 8.58 -16.59
C ILE A 259 23.77 9.92 -16.46
N LYS A 260 24.37 10.23 -15.28
CA LYS A 260 25.11 11.46 -15.06
C LYS A 260 26.32 11.59 -15.98
N ASP A 261 27.09 10.52 -16.19
CA ASP A 261 28.24 10.53 -17.03
C ASP A 261 27.89 10.78 -18.50
N TYR A 262 26.81 10.16 -18.97
CA TYR A 262 26.26 10.44 -20.30
C TYR A 262 25.81 11.91 -20.45
N LEU A 263 25.04 12.43 -19.49
CA LEU A 263 24.53 13.79 -19.53
C LEU A 263 25.63 14.86 -19.45
N ARG A 264 26.75 14.60 -18.76
CA ARG A 264 27.90 15.49 -18.69
C ARG A 264 28.59 15.69 -20.05
N MET A 265 28.46 14.76 -20.99
CA MET A 265 29.02 14.91 -22.35
C MET A 265 28.39 16.08 -23.12
N PHE A 266 27.19 16.50 -22.76
CA PHE A 266 26.48 17.65 -23.34
C PHE A 266 26.89 19.00 -22.70
N ASN A 267 27.81 19.00 -21.74
CA ASN A 267 28.29 20.18 -21.02
C ASN A 267 27.14 21.04 -20.42
N PRO A 268 26.26 20.49 -19.60
CA PRO A 268 25.18 21.24 -18.98
C PRO A 268 25.74 22.35 -18.06
N ILE A 269 25.08 23.53 -18.03
CA ILE A 269 25.34 24.59 -17.06
C ILE A 269 24.92 24.15 -15.67
N MET A 270 23.84 23.37 -15.59
CA MET A 270 23.26 22.82 -14.37
C MET A 270 22.83 21.38 -14.61
N LEU A 271 23.17 20.49 -13.68
CA LEU A 271 22.70 19.11 -13.62
C LEU A 271 22.35 18.82 -12.16
N GLU A 272 21.08 18.67 -11.87
CA GLU A 272 20.58 18.41 -10.54
C GLU A 272 19.66 17.18 -10.55
N VAL A 273 19.84 16.29 -9.57
CA VAL A 273 18.97 15.15 -9.35
C VAL A 273 17.95 15.55 -8.29
N LEU A 274 16.69 15.55 -8.66
CA LEU A 274 15.59 15.92 -7.79
C LEU A 274 14.98 14.66 -7.16
N PRO A 275 14.41 14.75 -5.95
CA PRO A 275 13.65 13.65 -5.39
C PRO A 275 12.45 13.32 -6.28
N VAL A 276 12.19 12.04 -6.48
CA VAL A 276 11.01 11.53 -7.16
C VAL A 276 10.12 10.84 -6.14
N ASN A 277 8.82 11.13 -6.16
CA ASN A 277 7.86 10.47 -5.28
C ASN A 277 7.17 9.30 -6.01
N LEU A 278 6.52 8.44 -5.23
CA LEU A 278 5.87 7.24 -5.75
C LEU A 278 4.72 7.57 -6.74
N GLU A 279 4.02 8.67 -6.50
CA GLU A 279 2.94 9.14 -7.38
C GLU A 279 3.47 9.54 -8.76
N GLU A 280 4.61 10.25 -8.81
CA GLU A 280 5.28 10.59 -10.06
C GLU A 280 5.75 9.32 -10.81
N ILE A 281 6.38 8.38 -10.10
CA ILE A 281 6.80 7.10 -10.68
C ILE A 281 5.59 6.38 -11.30
N PHE A 282 4.49 6.32 -10.58
CA PHE A 282 3.25 5.70 -11.05
C PHE A 282 2.72 6.36 -12.33
N ILE A 283 2.63 7.69 -12.35
CA ILE A 283 2.16 8.45 -13.52
C ILE A 283 3.03 8.11 -14.74
N TYR A 284 4.35 8.14 -14.60
CA TYR A 284 5.26 7.86 -15.71
C TYR A 284 5.18 6.43 -16.22
N GLU A 285 5.05 5.45 -15.33
CA GLU A 285 4.84 4.04 -15.74
C GLU A 285 3.50 3.84 -16.45
N MET A 286 2.46 4.56 -16.04
CA MET A 286 1.15 4.53 -16.71
C MET A 286 1.17 5.21 -18.07
N GLU A 287 1.80 6.39 -18.21
CA GLU A 287 1.99 7.07 -19.49
C GLU A 287 2.71 6.16 -20.49
N ARG A 288 3.76 5.45 -20.05
CA ARG A 288 4.49 4.50 -20.89
C ARG A 288 3.63 3.34 -21.39
N LYS A 289 2.64 2.91 -20.60
CA LYS A 289 1.68 1.85 -20.97
C LYS A 289 0.53 2.36 -21.83
N GLY A 290 0.53 3.64 -22.22
CA GLY A 290 -0.47 4.26 -23.09
C GLY A 290 -1.71 4.78 -22.35
N TYR A 291 -1.67 4.83 -21.01
CA TYR A 291 -2.68 5.54 -20.24
C TYR A 291 -2.30 7.02 -20.19
N GLY A 292 -2.69 7.78 -21.23
CA GLY A 292 -2.49 9.22 -21.23
C GLY A 292 -3.30 9.88 -20.13
N VAL A 293 -2.68 10.79 -19.39
CA VAL A 293 -3.43 11.79 -18.61
C VAL A 293 -4.26 12.56 -19.65
N TYR A 294 -5.57 12.50 -19.56
CA TYR A 294 -6.46 13.28 -20.42
C TYR A 294 -6.13 14.76 -20.22
N ASP A 295 -5.67 15.41 -21.30
CA ASP A 295 -5.54 16.86 -21.40
C ASP A 295 -6.89 17.55 -21.22
#